data_8bdc607a8ac5c7a3ebe0c51336739d03
#
_entry.id   8bdc607a8ac5c7a3ebe0c51336739d03
#
_cell.length_a   1.000
_cell.length_b   1.000
_cell.length_c   1.000
_cell.angle_alpha   90.00
_cell.angle_beta   90.00
_cell.angle_gamma   90.00
#
_symmetry.space_group_name_H-M   'P 1'
#
loop_
_entity.id
_entity.type
_entity.pdbx_description
1 polymer ?
#
loop_
_entity_poly.entity_id
_entity_poly.type
_entity_poly.pdbx_seq_one_letter_code
_entity_poly.pdbx_strand_id
1 'polypeptide(L)' 'MTKQLKSGDRVSWSSHGGKAHGKVVKKVTSPMSIKGHKVAASKDNPEYLVETEDGKQAAHKAEALTKA' A
#
# COMPACT_ATOMS: atom_id res chain seq x y z
N MET A 1 -17.48 -3.23 5.55
CA MET A 1 -17.34 -2.04 4.72
C MET A 1 -15.96 -1.98 4.11
N THR A 2 -15.87 -1.65 2.85
CA THR A 2 -14.61 -1.58 2.16
C THR A 2 -13.89 -0.28 2.48
N LYS A 3 -12.65 -0.37 2.91
CA LYS A 3 -11.83 0.81 3.09
C LYS A 3 -11.49 1.39 1.73
N GLN A 4 -11.75 2.66 1.57
CA GLN A 4 -11.34 3.36 0.37
C GLN A 4 -10.22 4.33 0.74
N LEU A 5 -9.08 4.13 0.10
CA LEU A 5 -7.92 4.98 0.31
C LEU A 5 -7.66 5.73 -1.00
N LYS A 6 -7.20 6.93 -0.87
CA LYS A 6 -6.91 7.79 -2.02
C LYS A 6 -5.44 8.14 -2.04
N SER A 7 -4.97 8.50 -3.22
CA SER A 7 -3.62 9.02 -3.38
C SER A 7 -3.40 10.20 -2.44
N GLY A 8 -2.34 10.14 -1.67
CA GLY A 8 -2.03 11.17 -0.68
C GLY A 8 -2.54 10.89 0.73
N ASP A 9 -3.39 9.89 0.91
CA ASP A 9 -3.86 9.53 2.25
C ASP A 9 -2.72 8.97 3.07
N ARG A 10 -2.66 9.38 4.33
CA ARG A 10 -1.68 8.83 5.26
C ARG A 10 -2.18 7.52 5.83
N VAL A 11 -1.29 6.54 5.85
CA VAL A 11 -1.63 5.20 6.32
C VAL A 11 -0.49 4.65 7.16
N SER A 12 -0.81 3.63 7.93
CA SER A 12 0.20 2.86 8.65
C SER A 12 -0.07 1.38 8.43
N TRP A 13 0.95 0.58 8.60
CA TRP A 13 0.84 -0.88 8.45
C TRP A 13 1.89 -1.54 9.33
N SER A 14 1.66 -2.83 9.60
CA SER A 14 2.64 -3.61 10.35
C SER A 14 3.79 -3.99 9.43
N SER A 15 4.99 -3.72 9.86
CA SER A 15 6.19 -4.11 9.14
C SER A 15 7.11 -4.87 10.06
N HIS A 16 8.15 -5.43 9.48
CA HIS A 16 9.14 -6.16 10.25
C HIS A 16 9.78 -5.23 11.27
N GLY A 17 9.61 -5.55 12.54
CA GLY A 17 10.15 -4.75 13.61
C GLY A 17 9.26 -3.66 14.15
N GLY A 18 8.01 -3.56 13.69
CA GLY A 18 7.07 -2.57 14.23
C GLY A 18 6.11 -2.05 13.19
N LYS A 19 5.61 -0.85 13.44
CA LYS A 19 4.68 -0.20 12.51
C LYS A 19 5.41 0.76 11.60
N ALA A 20 5.04 0.74 10.35
CA ALA A 20 5.55 1.69 9.37
C ALA A 20 4.46 2.70 9.03
N HIS A 21 4.87 3.89 8.67
CA HIS A 21 3.97 4.97 8.29
C HIS A 21 4.37 5.49 6.92
N GLY A 22 3.38 5.86 6.15
CA GLY A 22 3.62 6.43 4.84
C GLY A 22 2.34 6.98 4.27
N LYS A 23 2.33 7.19 2.97
CA LYS A 23 1.13 7.67 2.29
C LYS A 23 0.88 6.85 1.04
N VAL A 24 -0.37 6.82 0.64
CA VAL A 24 -0.79 6.12 -0.57
C VAL A 24 -0.33 6.90 -1.78
N VAL A 25 0.35 6.21 -2.70
CA VAL A 25 0.75 6.81 -3.97
C VAL A 25 -0.33 6.60 -5.01
N LYS A 26 -0.83 5.35 -5.12
CA LYS A 26 -1.91 5.04 -6.06
C LYS A 26 -2.52 3.69 -5.71
N LYS A 27 -3.72 3.47 -6.25
CA LYS A 27 -4.39 2.18 -6.18
C LYS A 27 -3.90 1.32 -7.34
N VAL A 28 -3.53 0.08 -7.04
CA VAL A 28 -3.04 -0.88 -8.03
C VAL A 28 -4.10 -1.96 -8.22
N THR A 29 -4.57 -2.12 -9.45
CA THR A 29 -5.60 -3.09 -9.77
C THR A 29 -5.13 -4.12 -10.79
N SER A 30 -3.86 -4.11 -11.13
CA SER A 30 -3.27 -5.08 -12.04
C SER A 30 -1.88 -5.46 -11.53
N PRO A 31 -1.36 -6.62 -11.95
CA PRO A 31 -0.03 -7.03 -11.51
C PRO A 31 1.03 -6.03 -11.95
N MET A 32 1.97 -5.77 -11.06
CA MET A 32 3.10 -4.88 -11.36
C MET A 32 4.32 -5.30 -10.55
N SER A 33 5.45 -4.72 -10.85
CA SER A 33 6.68 -4.95 -10.11
C SER A 33 7.16 -3.65 -9.49
N ILE A 34 7.66 -3.74 -8.25
CA ILE A 34 8.27 -2.61 -7.55
C ILE A 34 9.64 -3.07 -7.09
N LYS A 35 10.69 -2.52 -7.70
CA LYS A 35 12.08 -2.81 -7.31
C LYS A 35 12.34 -4.31 -7.13
N GLY A 36 11.87 -5.13 -8.07
CA GLY A 36 12.07 -6.57 -8.03
C GLY A 36 11.02 -7.35 -7.26
N HIS A 37 10.07 -6.67 -6.65
CA HIS A 37 8.96 -7.33 -5.94
C HIS A 37 7.74 -7.37 -6.84
N LYS A 38 7.18 -8.56 -6.98
CA LYS A 38 5.95 -8.70 -7.74
C LYS A 38 4.75 -8.37 -6.88
N VAL A 39 3.88 -7.53 -7.40
CA VAL A 39 2.62 -7.19 -6.75
C VAL A 39 1.51 -7.90 -7.50
N ALA A 40 0.85 -8.85 -6.84
CA ALA A 40 -0.22 -9.63 -7.45
C ALA A 40 -1.57 -8.98 -7.18
N ALA A 41 -1.76 -7.79 -7.72
CA ALA A 41 -3.01 -7.07 -7.57
C ALA A 41 -3.96 -7.40 -8.70
N SER A 42 -5.26 -7.27 -8.45
CA SER A 42 -6.29 -7.45 -9.46
C SER A 42 -7.47 -6.54 -9.12
N LYS A 43 -8.45 -6.49 -10.01
CA LYS A 43 -9.65 -5.70 -9.74
C LYS A 43 -10.41 -6.23 -8.53
N ASP A 44 -10.39 -7.54 -8.33
CA ASP A 44 -11.07 -8.17 -7.19
C ASP A 44 -10.27 -8.04 -5.91
N ASN A 45 -8.95 -7.98 -6.03
CA ASN A 45 -8.05 -7.85 -4.89
C ASN A 45 -7.06 -6.73 -5.14
N PRO A 46 -7.52 -5.48 -5.09
CA PRO A 46 -6.63 -4.35 -5.34
C PRO A 46 -5.64 -4.18 -4.19
N GLU A 47 -4.48 -3.64 -4.53
CA GLU A 47 -3.49 -3.26 -3.55
C GLU A 47 -3.20 -1.78 -3.69
N TYR A 48 -2.64 -1.20 -2.66
CA TYR A 48 -2.27 0.21 -2.65
C TYR A 48 -0.77 0.33 -2.59
N LEU A 49 -0.24 1.11 -3.53
CA LEU A 49 1.16 1.45 -3.49
C LEU A 49 1.35 2.55 -2.47
N VAL A 50 2.21 2.30 -1.51
CA VAL A 50 2.48 3.26 -0.44
C VAL A 50 3.96 3.62 -0.44
N GLU A 51 4.27 4.79 0.06
CA GLU A 51 5.64 5.27 0.14
C GLU A 51 5.91 5.75 1.55
N THR A 52 7.00 5.28 2.14
CA THR A 52 7.42 5.70 3.47
C THR A 52 8.15 7.04 3.41
N GLU A 53 8.37 7.64 4.58
CA GLU A 53 9.04 8.94 4.66
C GLU A 53 10.47 8.90 4.14
N ASP A 54 11.12 7.75 4.21
CA ASP A 54 12.48 7.61 3.70
C ASP A 54 12.52 7.18 2.23
N GLY A 55 11.39 7.26 1.53
CA GLY A 55 11.34 7.04 0.10
C GLY A 55 11.21 5.59 -0.35
N LYS A 56 10.98 4.69 0.57
CA LYS A 56 10.76 3.29 0.23
C LYS A 56 9.32 3.06 -0.20
N GLN A 57 9.13 2.21 -1.19
CA GLN A 57 7.81 1.88 -1.69
C GLN A 57 7.46 0.45 -1.40
N ALA A 58 6.18 0.21 -1.16
CA ALA A 58 5.65 -1.12 -0.92
C ALA A 58 4.20 -1.16 -1.38
N ALA A 59 3.67 -2.35 -1.56
CA ALA A 59 2.27 -2.53 -1.90
C ALA A 59 1.60 -3.37 -0.84
N HIS A 60 0.44 -2.93 -0.39
CA HIS A 60 -0.32 -3.63 0.64
C HIS A 60 -1.79 -3.59 0.29
N LYS A 61 -2.52 -4.60 0.72
CA LYS A 61 -3.97 -4.62 0.58
C LYS A 61 -4.58 -3.59 1.52
N ALA A 62 -5.77 -3.08 1.15
CA ALA A 62 -6.45 -2.09 1.98
C ALA A 62 -6.64 -2.55 3.43
N GLU A 63 -6.94 -3.84 3.63
CA GLU A 63 -7.15 -4.38 4.98
C GLU A 63 -5.88 -4.41 5.82
N ALA A 64 -4.72 -4.37 5.19
CA ALA A 64 -3.44 -4.31 5.90
C ALA A 64 -3.06 -2.88 6.28
N LEU A 65 -3.75 -1.90 5.73
CA LEU A 65 -3.47 -0.50 5.96
C LEU A 65 -4.47 0.09 6.93
N THR A 66 -3.99 0.95 7.82
CA THR A 66 -4.84 1.71 8.73
C THR A 66 -4.70 3.19 8.36
N LYS A 67 -5.83 3.84 8.15
CA LYS A 67 -5.82 5.26 7.84
C LYS A 67 -5.38 6.03 9.07
N ALA A 68 -4.35 6.82 8.88
CA ALA A 68 -3.77 7.61 9.98
C ALA A 68 -4.50 8.94 10.14
#